data_78594abe7488bcb597f7119c6bf37022
#
_entry.id   78594abe7488bcb597f7119c6bf37022
#
_cell.length_a   1.000
_cell.length_b   1.000
_cell.length_c   1.000
_cell.angle_alpha   90.00
_cell.angle_beta   90.00
_cell.angle_gamma   90.00
#
_symmetry.space_group_name_H-M   'P 1'
#
loop_
_entity.id
_entity.type
_entity.pdbx_description
1 polymer ?
#
loop_
_entity_poly.entity_id
_entity_poly.type
_entity_poly.pdbx_seq_one_letter_code
_entity_poly.pdbx_strand_id
1 'polypeptide(L)'
;INTKTEEAEAERGLGHIQELTVRPISFEIRNEAIDGKKIKDIRPLMNRDFVISRVQYHDGQGTELANSDTVLHLNDKILVISTPKDIEAISVFFGKQIDMQWEQLDKKLISRRILITKPELNGKMLSQLKIRNNFGASITRVNRSGVDLVAAPQLQLQMGDRVTIVGSELAVSHAEKVLGNSMKRLDHPNLIPIFLGIALGCILGSTPFVFPGIPQPVKLGLAGGPLIVSILISRFGPQYKMITYTTMSANLMLREIGISLFLACVGLG
;
A
#
# COMPACT_ATOMS: atom_id res chain seq x y z
N ILE A 1 14.16 18.82 -30.30
CA ILE A 1 13.39 18.08 -29.26
C ILE A 1 13.75 16.62 -29.48
N ASN A 2 14.37 16.02 -28.49
CA ASN A 2 15.02 14.71 -28.62
C ASN A 2 14.03 13.64 -28.15
N THR A 3 13.15 13.20 -29.07
CA THR A 3 12.12 12.16 -28.83
C THR A 3 12.68 10.87 -28.22
N LYS A 4 13.92 10.50 -28.53
CA LYS A 4 14.58 9.31 -27.97
C LYS A 4 14.92 9.42 -26.48
N THR A 5 15.13 10.62 -25.97
CA THR A 5 15.35 10.85 -24.51
C THR A 5 14.04 10.79 -23.75
N GLU A 6 12.96 11.31 -24.32
CA GLU A 6 11.62 11.24 -23.68
C GLU A 6 11.07 9.80 -23.69
N GLU A 7 11.29 9.03 -24.75
CA GLU A 7 10.93 7.62 -24.78
C GLU A 7 11.71 6.80 -23.76
N ALA A 8 13.02 7.04 -23.64
CA ALA A 8 13.87 6.36 -22.64
C ALA A 8 13.53 6.76 -21.19
N GLU A 9 13.08 7.99 -20.95
CA GLU A 9 12.61 8.42 -19.63
C GLU A 9 11.23 7.85 -19.32
N ALA A 10 10.33 7.76 -20.31
CA ALA A 10 9.04 7.12 -20.17
C ALA A 10 9.19 5.60 -19.91
N GLU A 11 10.09 4.93 -20.60
CA GLU A 11 10.41 3.51 -20.38
C GLU A 11 11.02 3.28 -18.98
N ARG A 12 11.91 4.16 -18.50
CA ARG A 12 12.44 4.10 -17.12
C ARG A 12 11.35 4.35 -16.09
N GLY A 13 10.45 5.29 -16.34
CA GLY A 13 9.30 5.57 -15.49
C GLY A 13 8.33 4.39 -15.42
N LEU A 14 8.05 3.75 -16.54
CA LEU A 14 7.23 2.53 -16.63
C LEU A 14 7.92 1.33 -15.98
N GLY A 15 9.23 1.18 -16.13
CA GLY A 15 10.02 0.15 -15.46
C GLY A 15 9.99 0.28 -13.95
N HIS A 16 10.14 1.50 -13.43
CA HIS A 16 10.08 1.76 -11.99
C HIS A 16 8.69 1.53 -11.39
N ILE A 17 7.62 1.84 -12.14
CA ILE A 17 6.22 1.53 -11.74
C ILE A 17 5.99 0.00 -11.76
N GLN A 18 6.56 -0.73 -12.72
CA GLN A 18 6.46 -2.19 -12.78
C GLN A 18 7.20 -2.87 -11.62
N GLU A 19 8.33 -2.34 -11.16
CA GLU A 19 9.06 -2.83 -9.99
C GLU A 19 8.28 -2.66 -8.67
N LEU A 20 7.42 -1.66 -8.58
CA LEU A 20 6.58 -1.39 -7.41
C LEU A 20 5.24 -2.13 -7.42
N THR A 21 4.87 -2.75 -8.54
CA THR A 21 3.58 -3.43 -8.66
C THR A 21 3.63 -4.79 -7.99
N VAL A 22 2.85 -4.97 -6.94
CA VAL A 22 2.72 -6.23 -6.21
C VAL A 22 2.11 -7.32 -7.10
N ARG A 23 2.75 -8.50 -7.18
CA ARG A 23 2.33 -9.62 -8.03
C ARG A 23 2.08 -10.89 -7.23
N PRO A 24 1.09 -11.72 -7.63
CA PRO A 24 0.92 -13.08 -7.13
C PRO A 24 1.95 -14.00 -7.80
N ILE A 25 2.62 -14.82 -7.01
CA ILE A 25 3.62 -15.79 -7.48
C ILE A 25 3.43 -17.08 -6.70
N SER A 26 3.54 -18.20 -7.38
CA SER A 26 3.36 -19.51 -6.77
C SER A 26 4.70 -20.19 -6.54
N PHE A 27 4.84 -20.81 -5.38
CA PHE A 27 6.03 -21.58 -5.01
C PHE A 27 5.63 -22.97 -4.51
N GLU A 28 6.49 -23.94 -4.79
CA GLU A 28 6.51 -25.26 -4.16
C GLU A 28 7.54 -25.25 -3.05
N ILE A 29 7.13 -25.60 -1.84
CA ILE A 29 8.02 -25.58 -0.67
C ILE A 29 9.02 -26.72 -0.77
N ARG A 30 10.31 -26.35 -0.77
CA ARG A 30 11.44 -27.29 -0.79
C ARG A 30 12.43 -27.08 0.35
N ASN A 31 12.24 -26.07 1.16
CA ASN A 31 13.12 -25.74 2.27
C ASN A 31 12.71 -26.54 3.51
N GLU A 32 13.53 -27.50 3.91
CA GLU A 32 13.31 -28.31 5.11
C GLU A 32 13.26 -27.48 6.40
N ALA A 33 13.90 -26.32 6.43
CA ALA A 33 13.92 -25.47 7.63
C ALA A 33 12.54 -24.87 7.98
N ILE A 34 11.58 -24.91 7.07
CA ILE A 34 10.22 -24.39 7.28
C ILE A 34 9.17 -25.51 7.40
N ASP A 35 9.57 -26.76 7.23
CA ASP A 35 8.67 -27.91 7.36
C ASP A 35 8.06 -27.98 8.77
N GLY A 36 6.75 -28.17 8.85
CA GLY A 36 6.00 -28.21 10.10
C GLY A 36 5.90 -26.87 10.85
N LYS A 37 6.38 -25.76 10.30
CA LYS A 37 6.30 -24.45 10.95
C LYS A 37 5.05 -23.68 10.55
N LYS A 38 4.57 -22.87 11.50
CA LYS A 38 3.45 -21.93 11.25
C LYS A 38 3.94 -20.70 10.50
N ILE A 39 3.08 -20.13 9.66
CA ILE A 39 3.41 -18.91 8.89
C ILE A 39 3.86 -17.75 9.79
N LYS A 40 3.26 -17.59 10.99
CA LYS A 40 3.68 -16.57 11.96
C LYS A 40 5.12 -16.73 12.43
N ASP A 41 5.63 -17.98 12.52
CA ASP A 41 6.98 -18.30 12.99
C ASP A 41 8.01 -18.19 11.86
N ILE A 42 7.55 -18.32 10.61
CA ILE A 42 8.38 -18.19 9.40
C ILE A 42 8.60 -16.72 9.05
N ARG A 43 7.58 -15.88 9.24
CA ARG A 43 7.62 -14.46 8.84
C ARG A 43 8.79 -13.65 9.43
N PRO A 44 9.16 -13.80 10.71
CA PRO A 44 10.31 -13.11 11.30
C PRO A 44 11.66 -13.53 10.73
N LEU A 45 11.77 -14.73 10.16
CA LEU A 45 13.00 -15.25 9.56
C LEU A 45 13.37 -14.56 8.26
N MET A 46 12.40 -13.88 7.65
CA MET A 46 12.55 -13.20 6.38
C MET A 46 12.25 -11.72 6.54
N ASN A 47 13.26 -10.88 6.48
CA ASN A 47 13.11 -9.42 6.59
C ASN A 47 12.60 -8.80 5.28
N ARG A 48 11.44 -9.30 4.79
CA ARG A 48 10.79 -8.88 3.54
C ARG A 48 9.28 -8.85 3.72
N ASP A 49 8.62 -7.97 2.96
CA ASP A 49 7.17 -7.87 2.97
C ASP A 49 6.55 -8.83 1.95
N PHE A 50 5.86 -9.84 2.47
CA PHE A 50 5.09 -10.77 1.68
C PHE A 50 3.81 -11.20 2.40
N VAL A 51 2.84 -11.67 1.63
CA VAL A 51 1.61 -12.28 2.15
C VAL A 51 1.40 -13.62 1.47
N ILE A 52 1.32 -14.70 2.25
CA ILE A 52 0.84 -15.98 1.75
C ILE A 52 -0.68 -15.90 1.73
N SER A 53 -1.26 -15.96 0.54
CA SER A 53 -2.70 -15.85 0.32
C SER A 53 -3.40 -17.20 0.42
N ARG A 54 -2.83 -18.22 -0.22
CA ARG A 54 -3.41 -19.57 -0.33
C ARG A 54 -2.32 -20.62 -0.14
N VAL A 55 -2.74 -21.78 0.37
CA VAL A 55 -1.92 -22.99 0.47
C VAL A 55 -2.72 -24.13 -0.16
N GLN A 56 -2.06 -24.91 -1.00
CA GLN A 56 -2.54 -26.22 -1.44
C GLN A 56 -1.64 -27.27 -0.82
N TYR A 57 -2.22 -28.11 0.00
CA TYR A 57 -1.50 -29.19 0.68
C TYR A 57 -1.15 -30.33 -0.29
N HIS A 58 0.04 -30.90 -0.11
CA HIS A 58 0.54 -31.99 -0.96
C HIS A 58 -0.24 -33.30 -0.77
N ASP A 59 -0.87 -33.46 0.40
CA ASP A 59 -1.65 -34.66 0.78
C ASP A 59 -3.08 -34.71 0.19
N GLY A 60 -3.44 -33.76 -0.67
CA GLY A 60 -4.75 -33.72 -1.33
C GLY A 60 -5.88 -33.17 -0.46
N GLN A 61 -5.60 -32.59 0.72
CA GLN A 61 -6.61 -31.96 1.58
C GLN A 61 -7.26 -30.71 0.95
N GLY A 62 -6.84 -30.34 -0.26
CA GLY A 62 -7.43 -29.22 -1.01
C GLY A 62 -6.65 -27.92 -0.85
N THR A 63 -7.34 -26.82 -1.20
CA THR A 63 -6.76 -25.46 -1.17
C THR A 63 -7.45 -24.67 -0.07
N GLU A 64 -6.65 -24.00 0.76
CA GLU A 64 -7.16 -23.15 1.82
C GLU A 64 -6.55 -21.75 1.75
N LEU A 65 -7.29 -20.79 2.32
CA LEU A 65 -6.72 -19.46 2.57
C LEU A 65 -5.67 -19.58 3.66
N ALA A 66 -4.44 -19.13 3.39
CA ALA A 66 -3.36 -19.17 4.36
C ALA A 66 -3.58 -18.22 5.54
N ASN A 67 -3.33 -18.57 6.77
CA ASN A 67 -3.40 -17.76 7.98
C ASN A 67 -2.10 -17.83 8.80
N SER A 68 -2.02 -17.00 9.86
CA SER A 68 -0.84 -16.97 10.74
C SER A 68 -0.54 -18.33 11.40
N ASP A 69 -1.57 -19.13 11.63
CA ASP A 69 -1.47 -20.45 12.29
C ASP A 69 -1.43 -21.61 11.29
N THR A 70 -1.57 -21.34 9.98
CA THR A 70 -1.38 -22.36 8.93
C THR A 70 0.02 -22.92 9.01
N VAL A 71 0.10 -24.26 9.10
CA VAL A 71 1.34 -25.01 9.08
C VAL A 71 1.71 -25.31 7.63
N LEU A 72 2.97 -25.10 7.28
CA LEU A 72 3.50 -25.40 5.96
C LEU A 72 4.33 -26.68 6.00
N HIS A 73 4.18 -27.51 4.97
CA HIS A 73 4.94 -28.74 4.82
C HIS A 73 5.70 -28.76 3.49
N LEU A 74 6.69 -29.64 3.41
CA LEU A 74 7.42 -29.91 2.16
C LEU A 74 6.43 -30.31 1.05
N ASN A 75 6.71 -29.85 -0.16
CA ASN A 75 5.89 -30.04 -1.37
C ASN A 75 4.50 -29.37 -1.34
N ASP A 76 4.15 -28.65 -0.27
CA ASP A 76 2.98 -27.78 -0.32
C ASP A 76 3.19 -26.67 -1.36
N LYS A 77 2.13 -26.28 -2.02
CA LYS A 77 2.15 -25.18 -2.98
C LYS A 77 1.51 -23.94 -2.37
N ILE A 78 2.20 -22.83 -2.45
CA ILE A 78 1.75 -21.57 -1.84
C ILE A 78 1.62 -20.46 -2.88
N LEU A 79 0.61 -19.61 -2.71
CA LEU A 79 0.45 -18.36 -3.45
C LEU A 79 0.94 -17.20 -2.59
N VAL A 80 2.05 -16.61 -3.00
CA VAL A 80 2.68 -15.49 -2.32
C VAL A 80 2.42 -14.20 -3.08
N ILE A 81 2.05 -13.15 -2.36
CA ILE A 81 1.88 -11.80 -2.88
C ILE A 81 3.07 -10.98 -2.40
N SER A 82 3.88 -10.48 -3.33
CA SER A 82 5.07 -9.69 -3.02
C SER A 82 5.45 -8.73 -4.15
N THR A 83 6.46 -7.90 -3.90
CA THR A 83 7.04 -7.00 -4.91
C THR A 83 8.04 -7.76 -5.79
N PRO A 84 8.22 -7.40 -7.07
CA PRO A 84 9.17 -8.06 -7.96
C PRO A 84 10.60 -8.13 -7.43
N LYS A 85 11.05 -7.07 -6.74
CA LYS A 85 12.40 -6.99 -6.14
C LYS A 85 12.66 -8.02 -5.04
N ASP A 86 11.61 -8.54 -4.40
CA ASP A 86 11.73 -9.50 -3.30
C ASP A 86 11.58 -10.96 -3.76
N ILE A 87 11.18 -11.18 -5.03
CA ILE A 87 10.88 -12.52 -5.59
C ILE A 87 12.07 -13.46 -5.49
N GLU A 88 13.26 -12.97 -5.82
CA GLU A 88 14.48 -13.80 -5.78
C GLU A 88 14.77 -14.30 -4.36
N ALA A 89 14.73 -13.41 -3.37
CA ALA A 89 14.91 -13.77 -1.97
C ALA A 89 13.81 -14.73 -1.47
N ILE A 90 12.58 -14.53 -1.91
CA ILE A 90 11.43 -15.39 -1.60
C ILE A 90 11.60 -16.77 -2.24
N SER A 91 12.09 -16.83 -3.48
CA SER A 91 12.37 -18.09 -4.18
C SER A 91 13.45 -18.90 -3.48
N VAL A 92 14.54 -18.27 -3.06
CA VAL A 92 15.61 -18.93 -2.29
C VAL A 92 15.08 -19.48 -0.96
N PHE A 93 14.15 -18.76 -0.33
CA PHE A 93 13.63 -19.12 0.98
C PHE A 93 12.59 -20.24 0.93
N PHE A 94 11.60 -20.16 0.02
CA PHE A 94 10.54 -21.18 -0.06
C PHE A 94 10.89 -22.35 -0.97
N GLY A 95 11.52 -22.10 -2.10
CA GLY A 95 11.89 -23.11 -3.06
C GLY A 95 11.51 -22.76 -4.49
N LYS A 96 11.08 -23.78 -5.26
CA LYS A 96 10.87 -23.65 -6.70
C LYS A 96 9.65 -22.80 -7.02
N GLN A 97 9.83 -21.79 -7.85
CA GLN A 97 8.70 -21.08 -8.48
C GLN A 97 7.98 -22.02 -9.47
N ILE A 98 6.66 -22.02 -9.40
CA ILE A 98 5.77 -22.81 -10.24
C ILE A 98 4.72 -21.91 -10.89
N ASP A 99 4.18 -22.35 -12.04
CA ASP A 99 3.01 -21.72 -12.63
C ASP A 99 1.76 -22.52 -12.26
N MET A 100 0.78 -21.85 -11.67
CA MET A 100 -0.40 -22.50 -11.15
C MET A 100 -1.64 -21.61 -11.25
N GLN A 101 -2.72 -22.18 -11.78
CA GLN A 101 -3.99 -21.47 -11.95
C GLN A 101 -4.91 -21.67 -10.74
N TRP A 102 -4.70 -20.86 -9.70
CA TRP A 102 -5.45 -20.95 -8.44
C TRP A 102 -6.96 -20.73 -8.57
N GLU A 103 -7.39 -20.00 -9.58
CA GLU A 103 -8.80 -19.71 -9.83
C GLU A 103 -9.59 -20.94 -10.25
N GLN A 104 -8.93 -21.91 -10.90
CA GLN A 104 -9.56 -23.16 -11.33
C GLN A 104 -9.68 -24.16 -10.17
N LEU A 105 -8.79 -24.07 -9.19
CA LEU A 105 -8.71 -25.01 -8.08
C LEU A 105 -9.73 -24.72 -6.99
N ASP A 106 -10.13 -23.48 -6.83
CA ASP A 106 -11.05 -23.07 -5.78
C ASP A 106 -12.12 -22.09 -6.29
N LYS A 107 -13.17 -22.65 -6.86
CA LYS A 107 -14.34 -21.89 -7.36
C LYS A 107 -15.15 -21.21 -6.25
N LYS A 108 -14.92 -21.53 -4.98
CA LYS A 108 -15.63 -20.96 -3.82
C LYS A 108 -15.03 -19.67 -3.31
N LEU A 109 -13.79 -19.39 -3.68
CA LEU A 109 -13.09 -18.16 -3.25
C LEU A 109 -13.20 -17.09 -4.33
N ILE A 110 -13.76 -15.95 -3.94
CA ILE A 110 -13.81 -14.75 -4.78
C ILE A 110 -12.79 -13.71 -4.33
N SER A 111 -12.34 -12.91 -5.28
CA SER A 111 -11.51 -11.73 -5.02
C SER A 111 -12.32 -10.48 -5.33
N ARG A 112 -12.38 -9.54 -4.39
CA ARG A 112 -13.09 -8.27 -4.56
C ARG A 112 -12.22 -7.09 -4.10
N ARG A 113 -12.28 -6.00 -4.85
CA ARG A 113 -11.67 -4.73 -4.45
C ARG A 113 -12.67 -3.90 -3.67
N ILE A 114 -12.30 -3.50 -2.46
CA ILE A 114 -13.16 -2.73 -1.55
C ILE A 114 -12.45 -1.43 -1.22
N LEU A 115 -13.22 -0.34 -1.25
CA LEU A 115 -12.73 1.00 -0.93
C LEU A 115 -12.90 1.28 0.56
N ILE A 116 -11.83 1.72 1.22
CA ILE A 116 -11.88 2.12 2.63
C ILE A 116 -12.56 3.49 2.74
N THR A 117 -13.76 3.50 3.31
CA THR A 117 -14.58 4.72 3.42
C THR A 117 -15.00 5.05 4.86
N LYS A 118 -14.66 4.20 5.83
CA LYS A 118 -14.95 4.46 7.23
C LYS A 118 -13.81 5.24 7.90
N PRO A 119 -14.07 6.43 8.46
CA PRO A 119 -13.06 7.26 9.14
C PRO A 119 -12.38 6.55 10.32
N GLU A 120 -13.12 5.66 10.98
CA GLU A 120 -12.61 4.94 12.17
C GLU A 120 -11.47 3.97 11.81
N LEU A 121 -11.30 3.64 10.53
CA LEU A 121 -10.26 2.75 10.04
C LEU A 121 -8.98 3.49 9.65
N ASN A 122 -9.05 4.81 9.52
CA ASN A 122 -7.90 5.62 9.16
C ASN A 122 -6.81 5.52 10.22
N GLY A 123 -5.60 5.15 9.83
CA GLY A 123 -4.46 4.94 10.72
C GLY A 123 -4.42 3.60 11.45
N LYS A 124 -5.47 2.75 11.36
CA LYS A 124 -5.43 1.42 11.98
C LYS A 124 -4.54 0.46 11.18
N MET A 125 -3.79 -0.38 11.89
CA MET A 125 -3.00 -1.44 11.29
C MET A 125 -3.92 -2.57 10.79
N LEU A 126 -3.54 -3.23 9.70
CA LEU A 126 -4.26 -4.38 9.16
C LEU A 126 -4.41 -5.50 10.20
N SER A 127 -3.39 -5.74 11.03
CA SER A 127 -3.43 -6.72 12.13
C SER A 127 -4.53 -6.46 13.14
N GLN A 128 -4.87 -5.19 13.40
CA GLN A 128 -5.90 -4.79 14.37
C GLN A 128 -7.32 -5.08 13.88
N LEU A 129 -7.53 -5.14 12.56
CA LEU A 129 -8.84 -5.40 11.99
C LEU A 129 -9.30 -6.85 12.13
N LYS A 130 -8.35 -7.78 12.30
CA LYS A 130 -8.60 -9.22 12.46
C LYS A 130 -9.62 -9.77 11.43
N ILE A 131 -9.60 -9.22 10.19
CA ILE A 131 -10.58 -9.52 9.13
C ILE A 131 -10.67 -11.03 8.91
N ARG A 132 -9.54 -11.70 8.97
CA ARG A 132 -9.49 -13.13 8.76
C ARG A 132 -10.16 -13.92 9.89
N ASN A 133 -9.84 -13.59 11.13
CA ASN A 133 -10.38 -14.30 12.30
C ASN A 133 -11.88 -14.05 12.46
N ASN A 134 -12.33 -12.82 12.12
CA ASN A 134 -13.72 -12.43 12.32
C ASN A 134 -14.63 -12.84 11.15
N PHE A 135 -14.09 -12.88 9.92
CA PHE A 135 -14.92 -13.04 8.72
C PHE A 135 -14.44 -14.17 7.79
N GLY A 136 -13.27 -14.77 8.03
CA GLY A 136 -12.73 -15.79 7.13
C GLY A 136 -12.26 -15.25 5.78
N ALA A 137 -11.98 -13.96 5.68
CA ALA A 137 -11.46 -13.31 4.48
C ALA A 137 -10.05 -12.77 4.69
N SER A 138 -9.22 -12.72 3.66
CA SER A 138 -7.84 -12.25 3.73
C SER A 138 -7.64 -11.02 2.86
N ILE A 139 -7.03 -9.96 3.41
CA ILE A 139 -6.56 -8.84 2.61
C ILE A 139 -5.19 -9.19 2.05
N THR A 140 -5.05 -9.12 0.73
CA THR A 140 -3.83 -9.54 0.02
C THR A 140 -3.04 -8.37 -0.53
N ARG A 141 -3.72 -7.28 -0.89
CA ARG A 141 -3.13 -6.10 -1.52
C ARG A 141 -3.86 -4.84 -1.10
N VAL A 142 -3.13 -3.75 -0.99
CA VAL A 142 -3.68 -2.40 -0.76
C VAL A 142 -3.19 -1.49 -1.88
N ASN A 143 -4.11 -0.89 -2.62
CA ASN A 143 -3.78 0.13 -3.61
C ASN A 143 -4.03 1.51 -3.00
N ARG A 144 -2.98 2.31 -2.91
CA ARG A 144 -3.01 3.68 -2.39
C ARG A 144 -2.56 4.65 -3.47
N SER A 145 -3.47 5.49 -3.95
CA SER A 145 -3.18 6.51 -4.97
C SER A 145 -2.49 5.94 -6.23
N GLY A 146 -2.90 4.72 -6.65
CA GLY A 146 -2.35 4.05 -7.82
C GLY A 146 -1.16 3.13 -7.55
N VAL A 147 -0.56 3.18 -6.35
CA VAL A 147 0.56 2.31 -5.96
C VAL A 147 0.03 1.08 -5.23
N ASP A 148 0.43 -0.10 -5.67
CA ASP A 148 0.11 -1.36 -5.01
C ASP A 148 1.11 -1.65 -3.89
N LEU A 149 0.59 -1.88 -2.69
CA LEU A 149 1.33 -2.21 -1.48
C LEU A 149 1.00 -3.64 -1.05
N VAL A 150 1.98 -4.34 -0.51
CA VAL A 150 1.75 -5.64 0.14
C VAL A 150 0.93 -5.41 1.41
N ALA A 151 -0.11 -6.21 1.62
CA ALA A 151 -0.98 -6.12 2.81
C ALA A 151 -0.29 -6.71 4.06
N ALA A 152 0.88 -6.14 4.42
CA ALA A 152 1.60 -6.53 5.62
C ALA A 152 0.81 -6.18 6.91
N PRO A 153 0.91 -6.97 8.00
CA PRO A 153 0.13 -6.74 9.22
C PRO A 153 0.32 -5.36 9.86
N GLN A 154 1.51 -4.78 9.72
CA GLN A 154 1.88 -3.47 10.22
C GLN A 154 1.44 -2.31 9.32
N LEU A 155 0.95 -2.60 8.10
CA LEU A 155 0.48 -1.55 7.19
C LEU A 155 -0.72 -0.84 7.79
N GLN A 156 -0.62 0.48 7.92
CA GLN A 156 -1.70 1.35 8.37
C GLN A 156 -2.61 1.69 7.19
N LEU A 157 -3.91 1.44 7.35
CA LEU A 157 -4.92 1.82 6.38
C LEU A 157 -5.16 3.32 6.37
N GLN A 158 -5.47 3.83 5.20
CA GLN A 158 -5.91 5.22 5.01
C GLN A 158 -7.26 5.25 4.30
N MET A 159 -8.03 6.31 4.56
CA MET A 159 -9.24 6.54 3.78
C MET A 159 -8.89 6.67 2.30
N GLY A 160 -9.70 6.05 1.45
CA GLY A 160 -9.45 6.02 0.01
C GLY A 160 -8.54 4.88 -0.47
N ASP A 161 -7.94 4.11 0.45
CA ASP A 161 -7.24 2.88 0.07
C ASP A 161 -8.22 1.90 -0.59
N ARG A 162 -7.78 1.24 -1.65
CA ARG A 162 -8.50 0.13 -2.28
C ARG A 162 -7.84 -1.17 -1.86
N VAL A 163 -8.51 -1.94 -1.01
CA VAL A 163 -8.02 -3.23 -0.53
C VAL A 163 -8.56 -4.37 -1.40
N THR A 164 -7.70 -5.30 -1.78
CA THR A 164 -8.10 -6.54 -2.43
C THR A 164 -8.30 -7.61 -1.37
N ILE A 165 -9.53 -8.12 -1.28
CA ILE A 165 -9.93 -9.13 -0.30
C ILE A 165 -10.25 -10.42 -1.02
N VAL A 166 -9.80 -11.54 -0.47
CA VAL A 166 -10.06 -12.90 -0.95
C VAL A 166 -10.77 -13.68 0.15
N GLY A 167 -11.84 -14.36 -0.20
CA GLY A 167 -12.63 -15.16 0.72
C GLY A 167 -13.88 -15.74 0.05
N SER A 168 -14.71 -16.45 0.82
CA SER A 168 -16.04 -16.82 0.34
C SER A 168 -16.89 -15.57 0.10
N GLU A 169 -17.93 -15.67 -0.70
CA GLU A 169 -18.81 -14.53 -1.01
C GLU A 169 -19.40 -13.88 0.24
N LEU A 170 -19.84 -14.69 1.20
CA LEU A 170 -20.35 -14.23 2.49
C LEU A 170 -19.27 -13.52 3.31
N ALA A 171 -18.07 -14.09 3.38
CA ALA A 171 -16.95 -13.52 4.10
C ALA A 171 -16.55 -12.15 3.53
N VAL A 172 -16.47 -12.06 2.21
CA VAL A 172 -16.14 -10.80 1.51
C VAL A 172 -17.23 -9.76 1.73
N SER A 173 -18.52 -10.14 1.67
CA SER A 173 -19.65 -9.22 1.91
C SER A 173 -19.68 -8.70 3.35
N HIS A 174 -19.33 -9.51 4.34
CA HIS A 174 -19.22 -9.06 5.74
C HIS A 174 -18.03 -8.11 5.91
N ALA A 175 -16.88 -8.43 5.34
CA ALA A 175 -15.72 -7.56 5.36
C ALA A 175 -16.01 -6.20 4.70
N GLU A 176 -16.76 -6.18 3.59
CA GLU A 176 -17.18 -4.97 2.89
C GLU A 176 -18.00 -4.03 3.80
N LYS A 177 -18.95 -4.58 4.57
CA LYS A 177 -19.74 -3.79 5.54
C LYS A 177 -18.87 -3.15 6.62
N VAL A 178 -17.83 -3.84 7.05
CA VAL A 178 -16.89 -3.32 8.07
C VAL A 178 -15.97 -2.25 7.48
N LEU A 179 -15.50 -2.44 6.25
CA LEU A 179 -14.54 -1.53 5.59
C LEU A 179 -15.20 -0.30 4.97
N GLY A 180 -16.48 -0.42 4.59
CA GLY A 180 -17.31 0.69 4.15
C GLY A 180 -17.75 0.61 2.71
N ASN A 181 -16.87 0.67 1.73
CA ASN A 181 -17.13 0.62 0.26
C ASN A 181 -18.20 1.59 -0.28
N SER A 182 -18.42 2.73 0.37
CA SER A 182 -19.38 3.73 -0.07
C SER A 182 -18.68 4.90 -0.76
N MET A 183 -18.77 4.96 -2.10
CA MET A 183 -18.19 6.05 -2.90
C MET A 183 -18.73 7.42 -2.47
N LYS A 184 -20.02 7.54 -2.14
CA LYS A 184 -20.66 8.79 -1.72
C LYS A 184 -20.02 9.44 -0.48
N ARG A 185 -19.34 8.68 0.39
CA ARG A 185 -18.64 9.23 1.56
C ARG A 185 -17.32 9.91 1.21
N LEU A 186 -16.78 9.66 0.04
CA LEU A 186 -15.50 10.21 -0.42
C LEU A 186 -15.68 11.42 -1.33
N ASP A 187 -16.93 11.76 -1.73
CA ASP A 187 -17.21 12.86 -2.65
C ASP A 187 -16.99 14.24 -2.02
N HIS A 188 -16.85 14.32 -0.70
CA HIS A 188 -16.55 15.57 0.01
C HIS A 188 -15.09 15.58 0.49
N PRO A 189 -14.16 16.17 -0.28
CA PRO A 189 -12.77 16.29 0.15
C PRO A 189 -12.69 17.23 1.35
N ASN A 190 -11.96 16.81 2.38
CA ASN A 190 -11.70 17.66 3.53
C ASN A 190 -10.55 18.63 3.18
N LEU A 191 -10.86 19.87 2.89
CA LEU A 191 -9.87 20.89 2.51
C LEU A 191 -9.13 21.48 3.71
N ILE A 192 -9.65 21.30 4.94
CA ILE A 192 -9.07 21.88 6.16
C ILE A 192 -7.60 21.44 6.37
N PRO A 193 -7.21 20.16 6.26
CA PRO A 193 -5.81 19.77 6.40
C PRO A 193 -4.89 20.39 5.36
N ILE A 194 -5.40 20.61 4.14
CA ILE A 194 -4.61 21.21 3.04
C ILE A 194 -4.30 22.66 3.36
N PHE A 195 -5.32 23.48 3.69
CA PHE A 195 -5.11 24.89 4.02
C PHE A 195 -4.31 25.07 5.30
N LEU A 196 -4.55 24.24 6.31
CA LEU A 196 -3.75 24.24 7.54
C LEU A 196 -2.28 23.92 7.25
N GLY A 197 -2.03 22.93 6.39
CA GLY A 197 -0.67 22.57 5.97
C GLY A 197 0.03 23.69 5.23
N ILE A 198 -0.67 24.40 4.33
CA ILE A 198 -0.12 25.55 3.61
C ILE A 198 0.20 26.68 4.60
N ALA A 199 -0.72 27.05 5.50
CA ALA A 199 -0.51 28.10 6.49
C ALA A 199 0.69 27.83 7.38
N LEU A 200 0.76 26.63 7.98
CA LEU A 200 1.90 26.20 8.81
C LEU A 200 3.19 26.15 8.00
N GLY A 201 3.12 25.72 6.75
CA GLY A 201 4.28 25.70 5.85
C GLY A 201 4.80 27.08 5.53
N CYS A 202 3.94 28.06 5.27
CA CYS A 202 4.33 29.45 5.04
C CYS A 202 4.99 30.06 6.29
N ILE A 203 4.44 29.80 7.48
CA ILE A 203 5.02 30.25 8.75
C ILE A 203 6.42 29.65 8.92
N LEU A 204 6.56 28.33 8.75
CA LEU A 204 7.85 27.65 8.85
C LEU A 204 8.86 28.15 7.82
N GLY A 205 8.41 28.35 6.58
CA GLY A 205 9.26 28.84 5.48
C GLY A 205 9.76 30.27 5.68
N SER A 206 8.98 31.09 6.38
CA SER A 206 9.31 32.51 6.66
C SER A 206 10.21 32.66 7.89
N THR A 207 10.29 31.66 8.78
CA THR A 207 11.12 31.74 9.99
C THR A 207 12.61 31.69 9.63
N PRO A 208 13.41 32.65 10.14
CA PRO A 208 14.88 32.63 9.96
C PRO A 208 15.49 31.61 10.94
N PHE A 209 16.28 30.67 10.42
CA PHE A 209 17.07 29.73 11.21
C PHE A 209 18.52 30.22 11.31
N VAL A 210 19.01 30.43 12.52
CA VAL A 210 20.40 30.83 12.78
C VAL A 210 21.20 29.57 13.11
N PHE A 211 22.21 29.28 12.31
CA PHE A 211 23.12 28.15 12.56
C PHE A 211 24.47 28.68 13.04
N PRO A 212 25.10 28.06 14.04
CA PRO A 212 26.45 28.39 14.47
C PRO A 212 27.44 28.26 13.30
N GLY A 213 28.17 29.33 12.97
CA GLY A 213 29.12 29.35 11.87
C GLY A 213 28.63 29.90 10.53
N ILE A 214 27.33 30.21 10.40
CA ILE A 214 26.78 30.87 9.20
C ILE A 214 26.43 32.32 9.58
N PRO A 215 27.07 33.36 8.94
CA PRO A 215 26.89 34.75 9.33
C PRO A 215 25.50 35.33 9.00
N GLN A 216 24.73 34.66 8.14
CA GLN A 216 23.39 35.14 7.78
C GLN A 216 22.33 34.07 8.13
N PRO A 217 21.13 34.46 8.61
CA PRO A 217 20.05 33.53 8.90
C PRO A 217 19.53 32.89 7.60
N VAL A 218 19.45 31.55 7.60
CA VAL A 218 18.92 30.75 6.48
C VAL A 218 17.42 30.64 6.63
N LYS A 219 16.67 30.94 5.56
CA LYS A 219 15.23 30.73 5.47
C LYS A 219 14.93 29.56 4.53
N LEU A 220 13.99 28.70 4.87
CA LEU A 220 13.53 27.61 4.00
C LEU A 220 12.79 28.14 2.77
N GLY A 221 12.29 29.36 2.84
CA GLY A 221 11.50 29.99 1.78
C GLY A 221 10.05 29.50 1.72
N LEU A 222 9.24 30.23 0.97
CA LEU A 222 7.80 29.96 0.84
C LEU A 222 7.48 28.64 0.10
N ALA A 223 8.44 28.07 -0.61
CA ALA A 223 8.29 26.75 -1.26
C ALA A 223 8.77 25.60 -0.36
N GLY A 224 9.90 25.77 0.34
CA GLY A 224 10.49 24.72 1.19
C GLY A 224 9.68 24.42 2.45
N GLY A 225 9.12 25.46 3.09
CA GLY A 225 8.31 25.30 4.29
C GLY A 225 7.08 24.40 4.09
N PRO A 226 6.19 24.72 3.14
CA PRO A 226 5.03 23.87 2.86
C PRO A 226 5.39 22.44 2.42
N LEU A 227 6.50 22.24 1.72
CA LEU A 227 6.97 20.91 1.34
C LEU A 227 7.30 20.05 2.57
N ILE A 228 8.07 20.57 3.52
CA ILE A 228 8.43 19.86 4.75
C ILE A 228 7.16 19.57 5.58
N VAL A 229 6.30 20.56 5.78
CA VAL A 229 5.06 20.39 6.55
C VAL A 229 4.14 19.35 5.89
N SER A 230 4.00 19.34 4.57
CA SER A 230 3.18 18.35 3.86
C SER A 230 3.71 16.93 4.02
N ILE A 231 5.03 16.73 4.01
CA ILE A 231 5.66 15.43 4.25
C ILE A 231 5.36 14.96 5.69
N LEU A 232 5.50 15.86 6.67
CA LEU A 232 5.20 15.54 8.08
C LEU A 232 3.72 15.19 8.29
N ILE A 233 2.80 15.97 7.72
CA ILE A 233 1.36 15.69 7.78
C ILE A 233 1.03 14.37 7.10
N SER A 234 1.61 14.09 5.93
CA SER A 234 1.39 12.81 5.23
C SER A 234 1.86 11.60 6.02
N ARG A 235 2.99 11.73 6.73
CA ARG A 235 3.57 10.64 7.52
C ARG A 235 2.86 10.43 8.85
N PHE A 236 2.58 11.50 9.58
CA PHE A 236 2.05 11.43 10.95
C PHE A 236 0.53 11.65 11.02
N GLY A 237 -0.06 12.35 10.06
CA GLY A 237 -1.49 12.67 10.03
C GLY A 237 -2.41 11.47 10.25
N PRO A 238 -2.20 10.31 9.60
CA PRO A 238 -3.03 9.12 9.82
C PRO A 238 -3.01 8.63 11.27
N GLN A 239 -1.88 8.77 11.98
CA GLN A 239 -1.76 8.38 13.40
C GLN A 239 -2.64 9.25 14.31
N TYR A 240 -2.78 10.53 13.96
CA TYR A 240 -3.64 11.50 14.68
C TYR A 240 -5.06 11.55 14.13
N LYS A 241 -5.49 10.54 13.34
CA LYS A 241 -6.81 10.44 12.71
C LYS A 241 -7.15 11.61 11.77
N MET A 242 -6.14 12.34 11.31
CA MET A 242 -6.35 13.38 10.30
C MET A 242 -6.67 12.72 8.95
N ILE A 243 -7.82 13.08 8.38
CA ILE A 243 -8.24 12.60 7.07
C ILE A 243 -7.66 13.55 6.03
N THR A 244 -6.59 13.12 5.37
CA THR A 244 -5.92 13.87 4.29
C THR A 244 -6.36 13.40 2.89
N TYR A 245 -7.39 12.55 2.82
CA TYR A 245 -7.88 12.00 1.56
C TYR A 245 -8.51 13.08 0.69
N THR A 246 -8.06 13.13 -0.56
CA THR A 246 -8.71 13.86 -1.66
C THR A 246 -8.99 12.90 -2.82
N THR A 247 -10.06 13.15 -3.57
CA THR A 247 -10.32 12.36 -4.79
C THR A 247 -9.21 12.62 -5.82
N MET A 248 -8.92 11.63 -6.67
CA MET A 248 -7.89 11.78 -7.71
C MET A 248 -8.17 12.99 -8.61
N SER A 249 -9.44 13.23 -8.96
CA SER A 249 -9.85 14.39 -9.76
C SER A 249 -9.57 15.71 -9.05
N ALA A 250 -9.88 15.80 -7.75
CA ALA A 250 -9.60 17.02 -6.97
C ALA A 250 -8.08 17.26 -6.85
N ASN A 251 -7.29 16.20 -6.67
CA ASN A 251 -5.83 16.31 -6.60
C ASN A 251 -5.22 16.80 -7.92
N LEU A 252 -5.68 16.27 -9.06
CA LEU A 252 -5.25 16.72 -10.38
C LEU A 252 -5.63 18.20 -10.61
N MET A 253 -6.86 18.59 -10.27
CA MET A 253 -7.32 19.98 -10.40
C MET A 253 -6.49 20.94 -9.54
N LEU A 254 -6.23 20.59 -8.26
CA LEU A 254 -5.40 21.41 -7.37
C LEU A 254 -3.97 21.54 -7.91
N ARG A 255 -3.43 20.50 -8.49
CA ARG A 255 -2.11 20.51 -9.13
C ARG A 255 -2.06 21.47 -10.31
N GLU A 256 -3.05 21.41 -11.21
CA GLU A 256 -3.14 22.30 -12.38
C GLU A 256 -3.28 23.77 -11.97
N ILE A 257 -4.16 24.05 -11.00
CA ILE A 257 -4.30 25.39 -10.43
C ILE A 257 -2.96 25.87 -9.84
N GLY A 258 -2.29 25.02 -9.05
CA GLY A 258 -1.01 25.35 -8.43
C GLY A 258 0.07 25.67 -9.48
N ILE A 259 0.20 24.86 -10.53
CA ILE A 259 1.15 25.09 -11.62
C ILE A 259 0.82 26.37 -12.37
N SER A 260 -0.45 26.63 -12.69
CA SER A 260 -0.88 27.82 -13.41
C SER A 260 -0.59 29.10 -12.62
N LEU A 261 -0.90 29.11 -11.31
CA LEU A 261 -0.58 30.23 -10.43
C LEU A 261 0.92 30.46 -10.30
N PHE A 262 1.70 29.38 -10.16
CA PHE A 262 3.16 29.47 -10.08
C PHE A 262 3.74 30.10 -11.37
N LEU A 263 3.32 29.62 -12.54
CA LEU A 263 3.77 30.14 -13.83
C LEU A 263 3.34 31.60 -14.02
N ALA A 264 2.13 31.97 -13.59
CA ALA A 264 1.68 33.35 -13.64
C ALA A 264 2.55 34.27 -12.76
N CYS A 265 2.88 33.85 -11.54
CA CYS A 265 3.75 34.63 -10.66
C CYS A 265 5.18 34.76 -11.20
N VAL A 266 5.72 33.70 -11.80
CA VAL A 266 7.09 33.73 -12.39
C VAL A 266 7.11 34.55 -13.70
N GLY A 267 6.01 34.54 -14.46
CA GLY A 267 5.91 35.30 -15.71
C GLY A 267 5.63 36.79 -15.54
N LEU A 268 5.19 37.22 -14.35
CA LEU A 268 4.92 38.63 -14.00
C LEU A 268 6.06 39.31 -13.25
N GLY A 269 7.09 38.57 -12.80
CA GLY A 269 8.29 39.06 -12.13
C GLY A 269 9.48 39.09 -13.06
#